data_9ca055ce56ee90a229e99f43533a56c6
#
_entry.id   9ca055ce56ee90a229e99f43533a56c6
#
_cell.length_a   1.000
_cell.length_b   1.000
_cell.length_c   1.000
_cell.angle_alpha   90.00
_cell.angle_beta   90.00
_cell.angle_gamma   90.00
#
_symmetry.space_group_name_H-M   'P 1'
#
loop_
_entity.id
_entity.type
_entity.pdbx_description
1 polymer ?
#
loop_
_entity_poly.entity_id
_entity_poly.type
_entity_poly.pdbx_seq_one_letter_code
_entity_poly.pdbx_strand_id
1 'polypeptide(L)'
;MRETIAFLRELAANNNKQWFDANRARYRVLRTRFEEFTAELIDGIGTFDAEVRGLTPKDCIFRINRDTRFSNDKSPYKTHFSTYICPHGKKSGYAGYYFHVEPEGDGMIGHSLLASGAVCIPPIVLKSIREEILDNGEQMLASIAAAKGFEVDRTYSLKRTPTGFPTGTPYDDLLKLKDVCLGRPMSEEELYRADLLPRTIEAFRSTQPFIAQVNRAIQYAYEEMM
;
A
#
# COMPACT_ATOMS: atom_id res chain seq x y z
N MET A 1 17.27 5.68 5.34
CA MET A 1 16.12 5.31 6.23
C MET A 1 16.46 5.25 7.73
N ARG A 2 17.71 5.01 8.17
CA ARG A 2 18.06 4.95 9.63
C ARG A 2 17.58 6.15 10.44
N GLU A 3 17.85 7.37 9.96
CA GLU A 3 17.41 8.59 10.65
C GLU A 3 15.89 8.75 10.68
N THR A 4 15.19 8.25 9.64
CA THR A 4 13.72 8.25 9.60
C THR A 4 13.16 7.34 10.68
N ILE A 5 13.67 6.12 10.80
CA ILE A 5 13.26 5.18 11.85
C ILE A 5 13.55 5.73 13.24
N ALA A 6 14.75 6.30 13.47
CA ALA A 6 15.09 6.92 14.75
C ALA A 6 14.11 8.05 15.12
N PHE A 7 13.82 8.95 14.16
CA PHE A 7 12.86 10.03 14.36
C PHE A 7 11.45 9.50 14.68
N LEU A 8 10.99 8.46 13.98
CA LEU A 8 9.65 7.90 14.18
C LEU A 8 9.52 7.21 15.54
N ARG A 9 10.58 6.55 16.06
CA ARG A 9 10.62 6.01 17.43
C ARG A 9 10.52 7.12 18.49
N GLU A 10 11.31 8.19 18.33
CA GLU A 10 11.25 9.32 19.22
C GLU A 10 9.89 10.01 19.19
N LEU A 11 9.29 10.14 17.99
CA LEU A 11 7.94 10.68 17.81
C LEU A 11 6.90 9.79 18.50
N ALA A 12 6.99 8.46 18.38
CA ALA A 12 6.08 7.54 19.06
C ALA A 12 6.10 7.72 20.58
N ALA A 13 7.30 7.88 21.17
CA ALA A 13 7.48 8.12 22.58
C ALA A 13 7.03 9.53 23.06
N ASN A 14 6.92 10.49 22.14
CA ASN A 14 6.64 11.90 22.43
C ASN A 14 5.57 12.49 21.50
N ASN A 15 4.49 11.76 21.22
CA ASN A 15 3.52 12.13 20.20
C ASN A 15 2.61 13.28 20.63
N ASN A 16 3.19 14.49 20.68
CA ASN A 16 2.49 15.73 21.01
C ASN A 16 3.03 16.91 20.18
N LYS A 17 2.25 17.98 20.14
CA LYS A 17 2.57 19.18 19.34
C LYS A 17 3.87 19.85 19.77
N GLN A 18 4.14 19.95 21.06
CA GLN A 18 5.32 20.66 21.60
C GLN A 18 6.61 19.98 21.13
N TRP A 19 6.71 18.66 21.27
CA TRP A 19 7.86 17.89 20.82
C TRP A 19 8.04 17.98 19.31
N PHE A 20 6.93 17.85 18.57
CA PHE A 20 6.97 17.90 17.10
C PHE A 20 7.43 19.27 16.60
N ASP A 21 6.96 20.37 17.23
CA ASP A 21 7.36 21.72 16.85
C ASP A 21 8.87 21.95 17.13
N ALA A 22 9.39 21.42 18.23
CA ALA A 22 10.83 21.46 18.54
C ALA A 22 11.68 20.67 17.54
N ASN A 23 11.13 19.58 16.96
CA ASN A 23 11.81 18.71 16.00
C ASN A 23 11.39 18.96 14.54
N ARG A 24 10.65 20.02 14.26
CA ARG A 24 10.08 20.33 12.94
C ARG A 24 11.15 20.48 11.85
N ALA A 25 12.31 21.03 12.16
CA ALA A 25 13.41 21.16 11.20
C ALA A 25 13.92 19.78 10.75
N ARG A 26 14.13 18.87 11.71
CA ARG A 26 14.53 17.47 11.44
C ARG A 26 13.47 16.74 10.61
N TYR A 27 12.18 16.88 10.97
CA TYR A 27 11.08 16.34 10.19
C TYR A 27 11.10 16.80 8.73
N ARG A 28 11.32 18.12 8.49
CA ARG A 28 11.35 18.66 7.11
C ARG A 28 12.45 18.01 6.28
N VAL A 29 13.65 17.86 6.82
CA VAL A 29 14.76 17.20 6.13
C VAL A 29 14.40 15.75 5.78
N LEU A 30 13.86 14.99 6.74
CA LEU A 30 13.48 13.60 6.53
C LEU A 30 12.32 13.48 5.52
N ARG A 31 11.39 14.41 5.55
CA ARG A 31 10.29 14.49 4.60
C ARG A 31 10.77 14.74 3.18
N THR A 32 11.70 15.69 2.97
CA THR A 32 12.30 15.95 1.67
C THR A 32 13.01 14.69 1.13
N ARG A 33 13.83 14.02 1.93
CA ARG A 33 14.47 12.76 1.54
C ARG A 33 13.49 11.66 1.17
N PHE A 34 12.35 11.58 1.86
CA PHE A 34 11.29 10.63 1.54
C PHE A 34 10.55 11.00 0.25
N GLU A 35 10.41 12.30 -0.05
CA GLU A 35 9.87 12.81 -1.31
C GLU A 35 10.80 12.49 -2.49
N GLU A 36 12.12 12.69 -2.32
CA GLU A 36 13.14 12.31 -3.31
C GLU A 36 13.10 10.80 -3.59
N PHE A 37 13.13 9.97 -2.54
CA PHE A 37 13.00 8.51 -2.67
C PHE A 37 11.70 8.12 -3.39
N THR A 38 10.58 8.78 -3.08
CA THR A 38 9.29 8.49 -3.73
C THR A 38 9.31 8.89 -5.21
N ALA A 39 9.94 10.01 -5.58
CA ALA A 39 10.08 10.42 -6.97
C ALA A 39 10.85 9.36 -7.78
N GLU A 40 12.00 8.92 -7.28
CA GLU A 40 12.80 7.87 -7.92
C GLU A 40 12.03 6.52 -7.99
N LEU A 41 11.20 6.23 -6.96
CA LEU A 41 10.36 5.04 -6.94
C LEU A 41 9.24 5.11 -8.00
N ILE A 42 8.61 6.28 -8.20
CA ILE A 42 7.62 6.51 -9.26
C ILE A 42 8.27 6.32 -10.62
N ASP A 43 9.43 6.90 -10.86
CA ASP A 43 10.17 6.75 -12.12
C ASP A 43 10.53 5.29 -12.39
N GLY A 44 11.01 4.58 -11.36
CA GLY A 44 11.35 3.16 -11.45
C GLY A 44 10.13 2.27 -11.77
N ILE A 45 8.99 2.49 -11.10
CA ILE A 45 7.75 1.79 -11.37
C ILE A 45 7.23 2.14 -12.76
N GLY A 46 7.31 3.41 -13.18
CA GLY A 46 6.93 3.88 -14.51
C GLY A 46 7.67 3.20 -15.67
N THR A 47 8.77 2.49 -15.41
CA THR A 47 9.46 1.69 -16.43
C THR A 47 8.68 0.43 -16.85
N PHE A 48 7.82 -0.10 -15.97
CA PHE A 48 7.02 -1.31 -16.22
C PHE A 48 5.51 -1.12 -16.04
N ASP A 49 5.09 -0.01 -15.42
CA ASP A 49 3.69 0.37 -15.29
C ASP A 49 3.50 1.81 -15.81
N ALA A 50 2.93 1.93 -17.02
CA ALA A 50 2.77 3.23 -17.66
C ALA A 50 1.74 4.12 -16.98
N GLU A 51 0.78 3.53 -16.26
CA GLU A 51 -0.36 4.23 -15.66
C GLU A 51 0.05 5.15 -14.48
N VAL A 52 1.27 4.95 -13.95
CA VAL A 52 1.79 5.80 -12.85
C VAL A 52 2.72 6.92 -13.35
N ARG A 53 2.99 7.00 -14.64
CA ARG A 53 3.85 8.03 -15.21
C ARG A 53 3.23 9.41 -15.04
N GLY A 54 4.08 10.39 -14.71
CA GLY A 54 3.66 11.77 -14.51
C GLY A 54 3.10 12.07 -13.11
N LEU A 55 2.98 11.08 -12.24
CA LEU A 55 2.69 11.31 -10.83
C LEU A 55 3.84 12.03 -10.15
N THR A 56 3.50 12.82 -9.13
CA THR A 56 4.47 13.48 -8.26
C THR A 56 4.42 12.90 -6.84
N PRO A 57 5.45 13.05 -6.02
CA PRO A 57 5.42 12.64 -4.61
C PRO A 57 4.19 13.17 -3.84
N LYS A 58 3.70 14.36 -4.18
CA LYS A 58 2.51 14.96 -3.57
C LYS A 58 1.24 14.15 -3.82
N ASP A 59 1.14 13.53 -4.99
CA ASP A 59 -0.01 12.69 -5.37
C ASP A 59 -0.01 11.36 -4.61
N CYS A 60 1.16 10.91 -4.13
CA CYS A 60 1.38 9.59 -3.58
C CYS A 60 1.57 9.56 -2.07
N ILE A 61 2.32 10.51 -1.48
CA ILE A 61 2.72 10.47 -0.08
C ILE A 61 1.58 10.92 0.85
N PHE A 62 1.40 10.19 1.94
CA PHE A 62 0.46 10.57 3.00
C PHE A 62 1.04 11.64 3.93
N ARG A 63 0.17 12.50 4.50
CA ARG A 63 0.54 13.49 5.51
C ARG A 63 0.87 12.81 6.84
N ILE A 64 1.77 13.41 7.62
CA ILE A 64 2.12 12.95 8.95
C ILE A 64 0.97 13.16 9.97
N ASN A 65 0.16 14.20 9.80
CA ASN A 65 -0.94 14.48 10.70
C ASN A 65 -2.02 13.40 10.61
N ARG A 66 -2.49 12.95 11.76
CA ARG A 66 -3.64 12.04 11.89
C ARG A 66 -4.96 12.81 11.80
N ASP A 67 -5.99 12.11 11.38
CA ASP A 67 -7.38 12.54 11.60
C ASP A 67 -7.88 11.85 12.88
N THR A 68 -7.97 12.62 13.94
CA THR A 68 -8.30 12.09 15.28
C THR A 68 -9.76 12.30 15.65
N ARG A 69 -10.61 12.79 14.72
CA ARG A 69 -12.02 13.12 15.01
C ARG A 69 -12.78 11.92 15.55
N PHE A 70 -12.59 10.76 14.93
CA PHE A 70 -13.30 9.51 15.25
C PHE A 70 -12.41 8.46 15.93
N SER A 71 -11.20 8.82 16.35
CA SER A 71 -10.27 7.92 17.02
C SER A 71 -10.31 8.10 18.54
N ASN A 72 -10.23 7.00 19.28
CA ASN A 72 -10.01 7.03 20.73
C ASN A 72 -8.61 7.53 21.08
N ASP A 73 -7.62 7.14 20.29
CA ASP A 73 -6.25 7.66 20.40
C ASP A 73 -6.19 9.06 19.76
N LYS A 74 -5.89 10.06 20.58
CA LYS A 74 -5.80 11.48 20.18
C LYS A 74 -4.38 11.93 19.82
N SER A 75 -3.42 11.03 19.72
CA SER A 75 -2.06 11.33 19.25
C SER A 75 -2.11 12.04 17.90
N PRO A 76 -1.52 13.23 17.75
CA PRO A 76 -1.74 14.08 16.58
C PRO A 76 -0.98 13.64 15.32
N TYR A 77 0.04 12.80 15.46
CA TYR A 77 0.92 12.42 14.36
C TYR A 77 0.94 10.92 14.14
N LYS A 78 1.15 10.52 12.89
CA LYS A 78 1.45 9.14 12.52
C LYS A 78 2.89 8.82 12.90
N THR A 79 3.13 7.58 13.32
CA THR A 79 4.46 7.06 13.65
C THR A 79 5.12 6.34 12.48
N HIS A 80 4.67 6.66 11.27
CA HIS A 80 5.18 6.08 10.02
C HIS A 80 5.20 7.09 8.88
N PHE A 81 6.05 6.84 7.89
CA PHE A 81 5.98 7.47 6.58
C PHE A 81 5.46 6.45 5.58
N SER A 82 4.62 6.90 4.65
CA SER A 82 4.12 6.00 3.61
C SER A 82 3.80 6.74 2.31
N THR A 83 3.94 6.01 1.22
CA THR A 83 3.55 6.44 -0.12
C THR A 83 2.71 5.35 -0.79
N TYR A 84 1.71 5.75 -1.57
CA TYR A 84 0.87 4.87 -2.37
C TYR A 84 0.86 5.37 -3.80
N ILE A 85 1.48 4.60 -4.69
CA ILE A 85 1.68 4.92 -6.10
C ILE A 85 0.68 4.10 -6.89
N CYS A 86 -0.36 4.74 -7.44
CA CYS A 86 -1.41 4.10 -8.22
C CYS A 86 -1.92 5.06 -9.30
N PRO A 87 -2.59 4.59 -10.36
CA PRO A 87 -3.16 5.44 -11.40
C PRO A 87 -3.96 6.61 -10.81
N HIS A 88 -3.74 7.82 -11.32
CA HIS A 88 -4.39 9.07 -10.88
C HIS A 88 -4.14 9.48 -9.42
N GLY A 89 -3.17 8.84 -8.73
CA GLY A 89 -2.74 9.15 -7.36
C GLY A 89 -3.59 8.50 -6.26
N LYS A 90 -3.09 8.56 -5.04
CA LYS A 90 -3.56 7.81 -3.85
C LYS A 90 -5.04 7.91 -3.45
N LYS A 91 -5.81 8.78 -4.10
CA LYS A 91 -7.25 8.96 -3.82
C LYS A 91 -8.15 8.42 -4.93
N SER A 92 -7.58 7.87 -5.97
CA SER A 92 -8.31 7.44 -7.16
C SER A 92 -9.16 6.18 -6.94
N GLY A 93 -8.80 5.36 -5.95
CA GLY A 93 -9.43 4.07 -5.70
C GLY A 93 -8.85 2.91 -6.53
N TYR A 94 -7.90 3.18 -7.40
CA TYR A 94 -7.17 2.12 -8.14
C TYR A 94 -6.21 1.36 -7.24
N ALA A 95 -5.92 0.11 -7.59
CA ALA A 95 -4.86 -0.68 -6.99
C ALA A 95 -3.49 -0.10 -7.35
N GLY A 96 -2.54 -0.21 -6.43
CA GLY A 96 -1.20 0.36 -6.61
C GLY A 96 -0.15 -0.25 -5.68
N TYR A 97 0.96 0.43 -5.59
CA TYR A 97 2.18 0.04 -4.91
C TYR A 97 2.34 0.88 -3.63
N TYR A 98 2.37 0.22 -2.49
CA TYR A 98 2.46 0.88 -1.18
C TYR A 98 3.78 0.57 -0.51
N PHE A 99 4.52 1.62 -0.17
CA PHE A 99 5.75 1.56 0.61
C PHE A 99 5.51 2.21 1.96
N HIS A 100 5.74 1.44 3.04
CA HIS A 100 5.49 1.84 4.41
C HIS A 100 6.76 1.71 5.24
N VAL A 101 7.13 2.78 5.93
CA VAL A 101 8.29 2.86 6.82
C VAL A 101 7.81 3.12 8.23
N GLU A 102 7.93 2.13 9.10
CA GLU A 102 7.55 2.17 10.50
C GLU A 102 8.60 1.43 11.34
N PRO A 103 8.95 1.93 12.53
CA PRO A 103 9.80 1.16 13.46
C PRO A 103 9.17 -0.18 13.82
N GLU A 104 10.01 -1.19 14.02
CA GLU A 104 9.56 -2.47 14.59
C GLU A 104 9.06 -2.26 16.03
N GLY A 105 7.93 -2.90 16.37
CA GLY A 105 7.29 -2.84 17.68
C GLY A 105 5.89 -2.23 17.62
N ASP A 106 5.63 -1.26 18.49
CA ASP A 106 4.33 -0.59 18.60
C ASP A 106 4.14 0.47 17.50
N GLY A 107 3.05 0.37 16.77
CA GLY A 107 2.72 1.32 15.70
C GLY A 107 1.38 1.00 15.03
N MET A 108 1.18 1.47 13.80
CA MET A 108 -0.03 1.16 13.04
C MET A 108 -0.04 -0.30 12.58
N ILE A 109 1.10 -0.79 12.11
CA ILE A 109 1.32 -2.15 11.62
C ILE A 109 2.36 -2.87 12.48
N GLY A 110 3.26 -2.10 13.11
CA GLY A 110 4.33 -2.61 13.95
C GLY A 110 5.58 -3.05 13.19
N HIS A 111 5.63 -2.81 11.90
CA HIS A 111 6.80 -3.06 11.05
C HIS A 111 6.68 -2.35 9.70
N SER A 112 7.79 -2.19 9.02
CA SER A 112 7.78 -1.70 7.64
C SER A 112 7.34 -2.78 6.67
N LEU A 113 6.73 -2.39 5.54
CA LEU A 113 6.27 -3.34 4.53
C LEU A 113 6.21 -2.74 3.12
N LEU A 114 6.21 -3.61 2.14
CA LEU A 114 5.70 -3.37 0.80
C LEU A 114 4.32 -4.00 0.68
N ALA A 115 3.40 -3.32 0.00
CA ALA A 115 2.12 -3.92 -0.35
C ALA A 115 1.73 -3.54 -1.79
N SER A 116 0.94 -4.39 -2.43
CA SER A 116 0.46 -4.20 -3.79
C SER A 116 -1.00 -4.62 -3.88
N GLY A 117 -1.88 -3.72 -4.29
CA GLY A 117 -3.32 -4.01 -4.36
C GLY A 117 -4.18 -2.80 -4.02
N ALA A 118 -5.43 -3.06 -3.64
CA ALA A 118 -6.40 -2.07 -3.22
C ALA A 118 -6.99 -2.42 -1.85
N VAL A 119 -7.22 -1.39 -1.03
CA VAL A 119 -7.84 -1.49 0.29
C VAL A 119 -9.00 -0.51 0.42
N CYS A 120 -9.89 -0.76 1.38
CA CYS A 120 -11.11 0.07 1.58
C CYS A 120 -11.97 0.15 0.30
N ILE A 121 -12.11 -0.95 -0.41
CA ILE A 121 -12.74 -1.05 -1.73
C ILE A 121 -14.26 -0.86 -1.60
N PRO A 122 -14.88 0.06 -2.39
CA PRO A 122 -16.33 0.18 -2.42
C PRO A 122 -17.01 -1.14 -2.83
N PRO A 123 -18.21 -1.47 -2.28
CA PRO A 123 -18.87 -2.75 -2.54
C PRO A 123 -19.08 -3.08 -4.02
N ILE A 124 -19.43 -2.08 -4.84
CA ILE A 124 -19.65 -2.26 -6.27
C ILE A 124 -18.35 -2.61 -7.00
N VAL A 125 -17.25 -1.95 -6.66
CA VAL A 125 -15.91 -2.24 -7.22
C VAL A 125 -15.42 -3.60 -6.75
N LEU A 126 -15.64 -3.95 -5.47
CA LEU A 126 -15.27 -5.26 -4.95
C LEU A 126 -16.07 -6.39 -5.61
N LYS A 127 -17.31 -6.13 -6.01
CA LYS A 127 -18.12 -7.08 -6.79
C LYS A 127 -17.46 -7.34 -8.14
N SER A 128 -17.09 -6.31 -8.88
CA SER A 128 -16.39 -6.43 -10.17
C SER A 128 -15.06 -7.19 -10.06
N ILE A 129 -14.27 -6.92 -9.00
CA ILE A 129 -13.03 -7.67 -8.76
C ILE A 129 -13.32 -9.17 -8.50
N ARG A 130 -14.39 -9.51 -7.80
CA ARG A 130 -14.79 -10.91 -7.59
C ARG A 130 -15.26 -11.58 -8.87
N GLU A 131 -15.95 -10.87 -9.76
CA GLU A 131 -16.32 -11.35 -11.08
C GLU A 131 -15.07 -11.62 -11.92
N GLU A 132 -14.09 -10.71 -11.92
CA GLU A 132 -12.78 -10.92 -12.57
C GLU A 132 -12.04 -12.15 -11.99
N ILE A 133 -12.11 -12.38 -10.66
CA ILE A 133 -11.53 -13.58 -10.04
C ILE A 133 -12.22 -14.85 -10.53
N LEU A 134 -13.52 -14.85 -10.76
CA LEU A 134 -14.24 -16.01 -11.29
C LEU A 134 -13.88 -16.28 -12.76
N ASP A 135 -13.85 -15.22 -13.56
CA ASP A 135 -13.66 -15.34 -15.01
C ASP A 135 -12.19 -15.63 -15.37
N ASN A 136 -11.24 -15.08 -14.60
CA ASN A 136 -9.80 -15.14 -14.89
C ASN A 136 -8.98 -15.60 -13.66
N GLY A 137 -9.53 -16.47 -12.85
CA GLY A 137 -8.94 -16.88 -11.56
C GLY A 137 -7.61 -17.63 -11.68
N GLU A 138 -7.39 -18.42 -12.73
CA GLU A 138 -6.10 -19.05 -12.98
C GLU A 138 -5.01 -18.00 -13.24
N GLN A 139 -5.31 -16.97 -13.99
CA GLN A 139 -4.40 -15.85 -14.22
C GLN A 139 -4.13 -15.10 -12.90
N MET A 140 -5.16 -14.90 -12.07
CA MET A 140 -5.02 -14.28 -10.75
C MET A 140 -4.08 -15.10 -9.85
N LEU A 141 -4.28 -16.40 -9.75
CA LEU A 141 -3.40 -17.28 -8.98
C LEU A 141 -1.96 -17.28 -9.51
N ALA A 142 -1.79 -17.30 -10.83
CA ALA A 142 -0.48 -17.23 -11.45
C ALA A 142 0.23 -15.88 -11.16
N SER A 143 -0.49 -14.77 -11.22
CA SER A 143 0.05 -13.45 -10.89
C SER A 143 0.43 -13.31 -9.42
N ILE A 144 -0.35 -13.90 -8.50
CA ILE A 144 -0.02 -13.97 -7.07
C ILE A 144 1.24 -14.83 -6.86
N ALA A 145 1.32 -15.98 -7.50
CA ALA A 145 2.49 -16.86 -7.41
C ALA A 145 3.78 -16.24 -7.97
N ALA A 146 3.66 -15.36 -8.96
CA ALA A 146 4.79 -14.61 -9.53
C ALA A 146 5.27 -13.46 -8.63
N ALA A 147 4.47 -13.00 -7.69
CA ALA A 147 4.75 -11.91 -6.76
C ALA A 147 5.76 -12.35 -5.67
N LYS A 148 7.04 -12.28 -5.98
CA LYS A 148 8.14 -12.84 -5.16
C LYS A 148 8.20 -12.25 -3.75
N GLY A 149 7.97 -13.10 -2.75
CA GLY A 149 8.02 -12.74 -1.33
C GLY A 149 6.79 -11.99 -0.83
N PHE A 150 5.77 -11.81 -1.66
CA PHE A 150 4.47 -11.29 -1.25
C PHE A 150 3.50 -12.42 -0.95
N GLU A 151 2.63 -12.18 0.01
CA GLU A 151 1.54 -13.07 0.38
C GLU A 151 0.22 -12.32 0.34
N VAL A 152 -0.88 -13.05 0.10
CA VAL A 152 -2.23 -12.46 0.13
C VAL A 152 -2.54 -12.01 1.55
N ASP A 153 -2.87 -10.72 1.72
CA ASP A 153 -3.36 -10.20 2.99
C ASP A 153 -4.78 -10.71 3.26
N ARG A 154 -4.95 -11.51 4.32
CA ARG A 154 -6.22 -12.09 4.74
C ARG A 154 -6.80 -11.44 5.99
N THR A 155 -6.22 -10.33 6.45
CA THR A 155 -6.62 -9.62 7.69
C THR A 155 -8.11 -9.28 7.66
N TYR A 156 -8.60 -8.81 6.53
CA TYR A 156 -10.00 -8.45 6.33
C TYR A 156 -10.68 -9.41 5.34
N SER A 157 -11.09 -10.59 5.83
CA SER A 157 -11.78 -11.60 5.03
C SER A 157 -13.16 -11.93 5.60
N LEU A 158 -14.08 -12.30 4.73
CA LEU A 158 -15.38 -12.85 5.11
C LEU A 158 -15.18 -14.30 5.60
N LYS A 159 -16.02 -14.73 6.53
CA LYS A 159 -16.04 -16.14 7.00
C LYS A 159 -16.59 -17.11 5.93
N ARG A 160 -17.45 -16.60 5.05
CA ARG A 160 -18.11 -17.37 3.98
C ARG A 160 -18.02 -16.61 2.67
N THR A 161 -18.05 -17.33 1.55
CA THR A 161 -18.18 -16.73 0.23
C THR A 161 -19.43 -15.84 0.19
N PRO A 162 -19.34 -14.62 -0.36
CA PRO A 162 -20.45 -13.68 -0.39
C PRO A 162 -21.62 -14.21 -1.23
N THR A 163 -22.84 -13.81 -0.88
CA THR A 163 -24.06 -14.15 -1.63
C THR A 163 -23.93 -13.73 -3.10
N GLY A 164 -24.38 -14.58 -4.00
CA GLY A 164 -24.28 -14.37 -5.46
C GLY A 164 -23.00 -14.91 -6.09
N PHE A 165 -22.09 -15.46 -5.29
CA PHE A 165 -20.87 -16.10 -5.80
C PHE A 165 -20.88 -17.60 -5.49
N PRO A 166 -20.33 -18.46 -6.39
CA PRO A 166 -20.28 -19.89 -6.20
C PRO A 166 -19.36 -20.26 -5.03
N THR A 167 -19.58 -21.43 -4.45
CA THR A 167 -18.74 -22.03 -3.41
C THR A 167 -18.13 -23.33 -3.91
N GLY A 168 -17.00 -23.73 -3.33
CA GLY A 168 -16.28 -24.95 -3.73
C GLY A 168 -15.41 -24.74 -4.98
N THR A 169 -15.10 -23.51 -5.31
CA THR A 169 -14.17 -23.14 -6.37
C THR A 169 -12.73 -23.08 -5.85
N PRO A 170 -11.71 -23.22 -6.70
CA PRO A 170 -10.31 -22.99 -6.31
C PRO A 170 -10.04 -21.55 -5.82
N TYR A 171 -10.98 -20.62 -6.05
CA TYR A 171 -10.85 -19.20 -5.76
C TYR A 171 -11.61 -18.75 -4.51
N ASP A 172 -12.24 -19.65 -3.79
CA ASP A 172 -13.11 -19.33 -2.63
C ASP A 172 -12.43 -18.38 -1.64
N ASP A 173 -11.14 -18.60 -1.36
CA ASP A 173 -10.40 -17.75 -0.43
C ASP A 173 -10.15 -16.33 -0.95
N LEU A 174 -10.00 -16.17 -2.26
CA LEU A 174 -9.89 -14.85 -2.87
C LEU A 174 -11.25 -14.13 -2.90
N LEU A 175 -12.34 -14.85 -3.15
CA LEU A 175 -13.70 -14.30 -3.16
C LEU A 175 -14.13 -13.76 -1.78
N LYS A 176 -13.55 -14.28 -0.69
CA LYS A 176 -13.82 -13.84 0.69
C LYS A 176 -13.10 -12.54 1.06
N LEU A 177 -12.10 -12.11 0.32
CA LEU A 177 -11.34 -10.89 0.62
C LEU A 177 -12.25 -9.65 0.59
N LYS A 178 -12.02 -8.73 1.54
CA LYS A 178 -12.60 -7.39 1.56
C LYS A 178 -11.63 -6.36 1.00
N ASP A 179 -10.35 -6.57 1.24
CA ASP A 179 -9.24 -5.86 0.64
C ASP A 179 -8.48 -6.84 -0.27
N VAL A 180 -8.17 -6.41 -1.48
CA VAL A 180 -7.49 -7.26 -2.47
C VAL A 180 -6.05 -6.79 -2.56
N CYS A 181 -5.21 -7.30 -1.67
CA CYS A 181 -3.87 -6.81 -1.44
C CYS A 181 -2.88 -7.95 -1.16
N LEU A 182 -1.68 -7.79 -1.67
CA LEU A 182 -0.52 -8.61 -1.36
C LEU A 182 0.40 -7.81 -0.43
N GLY A 183 0.93 -8.44 0.62
CA GLY A 183 1.84 -7.83 1.57
C GLY A 183 3.17 -8.56 1.64
N ARG A 184 4.25 -7.80 1.86
CA ARG A 184 5.60 -8.29 2.13
C ARG A 184 6.21 -7.49 3.26
N PRO A 185 6.35 -8.08 4.47
CA PRO A 185 7.08 -7.43 5.56
C PRO A 185 8.53 -7.10 5.18
N MET A 186 9.04 -6.01 5.74
CA MET A 186 10.43 -5.57 5.59
C MET A 186 11.07 -5.37 6.95
N SER A 187 12.24 -5.96 7.15
CA SER A 187 13.04 -5.69 8.36
C SER A 187 13.71 -4.30 8.29
N GLU A 188 14.09 -3.77 9.45
CA GLU A 188 14.88 -2.54 9.51
C GLU A 188 16.24 -2.70 8.83
N GLU A 189 16.81 -3.91 8.84
CA GLU A 189 18.06 -4.20 8.12
C GLU A 189 17.88 -4.01 6.61
N GLU A 190 16.76 -4.50 6.04
CA GLU A 190 16.44 -4.26 4.62
C GLU A 190 16.30 -2.77 4.31
N LEU A 191 15.62 -2.00 5.19
CA LEU A 191 15.48 -0.54 5.03
C LEU A 191 16.80 0.21 5.05
N TYR A 192 17.83 -0.34 5.69
CA TYR A 192 19.11 0.32 5.85
C TYR A 192 20.12 0.01 4.73
N ARG A 193 19.73 -0.83 3.78
CA ARG A 193 20.59 -1.21 2.65
C ARG A 193 20.78 -0.05 1.68
N ALA A 194 21.97 0.03 1.12
CA ALA A 194 22.29 1.02 0.08
C ALA A 194 21.50 0.77 -1.23
N ASP A 195 21.14 -0.49 -1.49
CA ASP A 195 20.38 -0.93 -2.67
C ASP A 195 18.85 -1.05 -2.39
N LEU A 196 18.33 -0.36 -1.36
CA LEU A 196 16.89 -0.39 -1.00
C LEU A 196 15.99 -0.01 -2.18
N LEU A 197 16.29 1.09 -2.88
CA LEU A 197 15.45 1.58 -3.98
C LEU A 197 15.36 0.57 -5.13
N PRO A 198 16.45 0.11 -5.75
CA PRO A 198 16.34 -0.86 -6.84
C PRO A 198 15.71 -2.19 -6.40
N ARG A 199 15.92 -2.65 -5.17
CA ARG A 199 15.22 -3.84 -4.63
C ARG A 199 13.73 -3.61 -4.48
N THR A 200 13.31 -2.44 -4.02
CA THR A 200 11.89 -2.09 -3.89
C THR A 200 11.22 -2.03 -5.27
N ILE A 201 11.88 -1.42 -6.26
CA ILE A 201 11.39 -1.39 -7.65
C ILE A 201 11.23 -2.80 -8.21
N GLU A 202 12.23 -3.67 -8.04
CA GLU A 202 12.16 -5.05 -8.54
C GLU A 202 11.11 -5.90 -7.81
N ALA A 203 10.93 -5.70 -6.49
CA ALA A 203 9.87 -6.34 -5.75
C ALA A 203 8.48 -5.93 -6.31
N PHE A 204 8.25 -4.65 -6.53
CA PHE A 204 6.99 -4.15 -7.12
C PHE A 204 6.81 -4.61 -8.59
N ARG A 205 7.87 -4.73 -9.37
CA ARG A 205 7.79 -5.29 -10.73
C ARG A 205 7.17 -6.68 -10.73
N SER A 206 7.49 -7.51 -9.73
CA SER A 206 6.93 -8.86 -9.64
C SER A 206 5.42 -8.88 -9.35
N THR A 207 4.85 -7.78 -8.82
CA THR A 207 3.42 -7.66 -8.51
C THR A 207 2.62 -6.95 -9.61
N GLN A 208 3.28 -6.42 -10.65
CA GLN A 208 2.60 -5.66 -11.71
C GLN A 208 1.49 -6.46 -12.44
N PRO A 209 1.65 -7.75 -12.77
CA PRO A 209 0.57 -8.51 -13.39
C PRO A 209 -0.69 -8.60 -12.53
N PHE A 210 -0.51 -8.72 -11.20
CA PHE A 210 -1.61 -8.71 -10.24
C PHE A 210 -2.30 -7.34 -10.20
N ILE A 211 -1.52 -6.24 -10.11
CA ILE A 211 -2.05 -4.86 -10.14
C ILE A 211 -2.83 -4.60 -11.42
N ALA A 212 -2.29 -4.99 -12.59
CA ALA A 212 -2.95 -4.78 -13.87
C ALA A 212 -4.31 -5.51 -13.95
N GLN A 213 -4.37 -6.74 -13.43
CA GLN A 213 -5.61 -7.51 -13.42
C GLN A 213 -6.66 -6.91 -12.48
N VAL A 214 -6.27 -6.49 -11.27
CA VAL A 214 -7.17 -5.82 -10.32
C VAL A 214 -7.65 -4.49 -10.88
N ASN A 215 -6.77 -3.70 -11.51
CA ASN A 215 -7.13 -2.40 -12.10
C ASN A 215 -8.07 -2.52 -13.29
N ARG A 216 -7.98 -3.58 -14.10
CA ARG A 216 -8.94 -3.86 -15.16
C ARG A 216 -10.37 -3.98 -14.61
N ALA A 217 -10.55 -4.72 -13.53
CA ALA A 217 -11.84 -4.87 -12.87
C ALA A 217 -12.33 -3.56 -12.21
N ILE A 218 -11.42 -2.78 -11.61
CA ILE A 218 -11.75 -1.47 -11.04
C ILE A 218 -12.21 -0.51 -12.15
N GLN A 219 -11.49 -0.45 -13.25
CA GLN A 219 -11.83 0.41 -14.38
C GLN A 219 -13.20 0.04 -14.93
N TYR A 220 -13.47 -1.24 -15.16
CA TYR A 220 -14.78 -1.73 -15.62
C TYR A 220 -15.92 -1.26 -14.70
N ALA A 221 -15.75 -1.40 -13.37
CA ALA A 221 -16.74 -0.93 -12.43
C ALA A 221 -16.98 0.59 -12.50
N TYR A 222 -15.94 1.39 -12.72
CA TYR A 222 -16.08 2.85 -12.85
C TYR A 222 -16.76 3.25 -14.17
N GLU A 223 -16.50 2.54 -15.26
CA GLU A 223 -17.16 2.77 -16.55
C GLU A 223 -18.66 2.46 -16.48
N GLU A 224 -19.07 1.42 -15.74
CA GLU A 224 -20.48 1.09 -15.52
C GLU A 224 -21.22 2.08 -14.61
N MET A 225 -20.50 2.88 -13.82
CA MET A 225 -21.07 3.88 -12.91
C MET A 225 -21.28 5.26 -13.57
N MET A 226 -20.75 5.48 -14.77
CA MET A 226 -20.88 6.74 -15.53
C MET A 226 -22.12 6.74 -16.41
#